data_133517dd0076075789f4314de96e0ecc
#
_entry.id   133517dd0076075789f4314de96e0ecc
#
_cell.length_a   1.000
_cell.length_b   1.000
_cell.length_c   1.000
_cell.angle_alpha   90.00
_cell.angle_beta   90.00
_cell.angle_gamma   90.00
#
_symmetry.space_group_name_H-M   'P 1'
#
loop_
_entity.id
_entity.type
_entity.pdbx_description
1 polymer ?
#
loop_
_entity_poly.entity_id
_entity_poly.type
_entity_poly.pdbx_seq_one_letter_code
_entity_poly.pdbx_strand_id
1 'polypeptide(L)'
;TVINVIDDKEEIVMDYAFEDEKRTKIIYANASDIVQYKGVRCYCKNPYCEARMFIYNPEHPSSAFFKASGKPSHNGSCGSIYNHFDNTEYDANLFNFPDVLIDLEKEPIKKKTCISGRTGSGEETFGKKGLKTIKEIYKMATNTPPNDEYNGIKIKDILADVRSYSEYEDGIMGYHLVECNFFRYENNEKAIIMNFPFLPNNRYYLRLVFENEELFRKERSRIYDTGHKGLIVISGLWQQIDEEYEKSTIKAECKIKSEKQIAIIK
;
A
#
# COMPACT_ATOMS: atom_id res chain seq x y z
N THR A 1 -10.38 31.65 26.84
CA THR A 1 -9.40 30.55 26.70
C THR A 1 -9.59 29.94 25.31
N VAL A 2 -8.73 30.36 24.37
CA VAL A 2 -8.73 29.83 22.99
C VAL A 2 -7.96 28.54 23.05
N ILE A 3 -8.62 27.40 22.83
CA ILE A 3 -7.99 26.08 22.64
C ILE A 3 -7.44 26.13 21.21
N ASN A 4 -6.12 26.27 21.08
CA ASN A 4 -5.43 25.98 19.83
C ASN A 4 -5.51 24.50 19.58
N VAL A 5 -6.39 24.10 18.67
CA VAL A 5 -6.34 22.78 18.03
C VAL A 5 -5.11 22.81 17.13
N ILE A 6 -4.04 22.21 17.59
CA ILE A 6 -2.89 21.89 16.72
C ILE A 6 -3.42 20.84 15.75
N ASP A 7 -3.63 21.25 14.51
CA ASP A 7 -3.95 20.38 13.38
C ASP A 7 -2.65 19.59 13.09
N ASP A 8 -2.47 18.44 13.75
CA ASP A 8 -1.41 17.48 13.49
C ASP A 8 -1.62 16.85 12.10
N LYS A 9 -1.40 17.66 11.06
CA LYS A 9 -1.19 17.13 9.71
C LYS A 9 0.16 16.44 9.74
N GLU A 10 0.15 15.12 9.89
CA GLU A 10 1.34 14.30 9.69
C GLU A 10 2.00 14.74 8.37
N GLU A 11 3.22 15.26 8.46
CA GLU A 11 3.97 15.72 7.29
C GLU A 11 4.32 14.54 6.41
N ILE A 12 3.83 14.58 5.18
CA ILE A 12 4.06 13.53 4.18
C ILE A 12 5.46 13.67 3.64
N VAL A 13 6.32 12.73 3.99
CA VAL A 13 7.72 12.65 3.54
C VAL A 13 7.92 11.45 2.61
N MET A 14 8.80 11.58 1.62
CA MET A 14 9.10 10.53 0.64
C MET A 14 10.60 10.38 0.43
N ASP A 15 11.04 9.13 0.26
CA ASP A 15 12.44 8.77 0.09
C ASP A 15 12.91 8.96 -1.36
N TYR A 16 12.00 9.06 -2.32
CA TYR A 16 12.33 9.35 -3.71
C TYR A 16 11.26 10.19 -4.42
N ALA A 17 11.67 10.87 -5.47
CA ALA A 17 10.83 11.62 -6.39
C ALA A 17 11.34 11.43 -7.83
N PHE A 18 10.72 12.08 -8.80
CA PHE A 18 11.19 12.08 -10.18
C PHE A 18 11.67 13.48 -10.59
N GLU A 19 12.74 13.51 -11.39
CA GLU A 19 13.29 14.75 -11.94
C GLU A 19 12.37 15.36 -12.99
N ASP A 20 11.70 14.51 -13.76
CA ASP A 20 10.92 14.91 -14.94
C ASP A 20 9.44 14.51 -14.80
N GLU A 21 8.58 15.23 -15.52
CA GLU A 21 7.13 15.00 -15.52
C GLU A 21 6.74 13.63 -16.08
N LYS A 22 7.55 13.09 -17.00
CA LYS A 22 7.34 11.76 -17.58
C LYS A 22 7.76 10.62 -16.64
N ARG A 23 8.37 10.98 -15.51
CA ARG A 23 8.84 10.04 -14.47
C ARG A 23 9.83 9.00 -15.01
N THR A 24 10.76 9.45 -15.83
CA THR A 24 11.79 8.59 -16.42
C THR A 24 13.04 8.50 -15.56
N LYS A 25 13.34 9.56 -14.78
CA LYS A 25 14.56 9.63 -13.96
C LYS A 25 14.20 9.75 -12.47
N ILE A 26 14.56 8.73 -11.73
CA ILE A 26 14.36 8.67 -10.27
C ILE A 26 15.46 9.46 -9.57
N ILE A 27 15.10 10.17 -8.50
CA ILE A 27 16.01 10.87 -7.59
C ILE A 27 15.74 10.32 -6.19
N TYR A 28 16.77 9.76 -5.57
CA TYR A 28 16.69 9.28 -4.17
C TYR A 28 17.12 10.39 -3.21
N ALA A 29 16.39 10.56 -2.12
CA ALA A 29 16.69 11.60 -1.14
C ALA A 29 18.03 11.39 -0.43
N ASN A 30 18.49 10.15 -0.31
CA ASN A 30 19.78 9.77 0.28
C ASN A 30 20.95 9.72 -0.71
N ALA A 31 20.76 10.15 -1.96
CA ALA A 31 21.83 10.17 -2.93
C ALA A 31 22.93 11.17 -2.53
N SER A 32 24.19 10.83 -2.77
CA SER A 32 25.35 11.68 -2.41
C SER A 32 25.37 13.04 -3.11
N ASP A 33 24.71 13.13 -4.27
CA ASP A 33 24.62 14.32 -5.11
C ASP A 33 23.30 15.07 -4.95
N ILE A 34 22.47 14.69 -3.96
CA ILE A 34 21.11 15.22 -3.78
C ILE A 34 21.07 16.76 -3.57
N VAL A 35 22.16 17.35 -3.09
CA VAL A 35 22.29 18.80 -2.87
C VAL A 35 22.04 19.60 -4.16
N GLN A 36 22.35 19.07 -5.33
CA GLN A 36 22.09 19.73 -6.62
C GLN A 36 20.61 20.00 -6.89
N TYR A 37 19.71 19.24 -6.23
CA TYR A 37 18.26 19.41 -6.36
C TYR A 37 17.65 20.39 -5.37
N LYS A 38 18.47 21.08 -4.56
CA LYS A 38 17.99 22.10 -3.64
C LYS A 38 17.24 23.22 -4.38
N GLY A 39 15.97 23.41 -4.05
CA GLY A 39 15.11 24.38 -4.71
C GLY A 39 14.61 23.97 -6.11
N VAL A 40 15.02 22.81 -6.62
CA VAL A 40 14.54 22.26 -7.88
C VAL A 40 13.19 21.59 -7.67
N ARG A 41 12.25 21.85 -8.61
CA ARG A 41 10.96 21.18 -8.62
C ARG A 41 11.14 19.74 -9.09
N CYS A 42 10.67 18.80 -8.28
CA CYS A 42 10.57 17.38 -8.61
C CYS A 42 9.10 16.98 -8.70
N TYR A 43 8.85 15.74 -9.14
CA TYR A 43 7.50 15.22 -9.38
C TYR A 43 7.19 14.04 -8.46
N CYS A 44 5.93 13.96 -8.03
CA CYS A 44 5.43 12.87 -7.19
C CYS A 44 5.59 11.52 -7.88
N LYS A 45 5.86 10.47 -7.11
CA LYS A 45 5.96 9.07 -7.59
C LYS A 45 4.67 8.55 -8.23
N ASN A 46 3.51 9.06 -7.84
CA ASN A 46 2.24 8.73 -8.49
C ASN A 46 2.10 9.49 -9.81
N PRO A 47 1.97 8.79 -10.97
CA PRO A 47 1.91 9.43 -12.30
C PRO A 47 0.72 10.36 -12.51
N TYR A 48 -0.33 10.24 -11.71
CA TYR A 48 -1.53 11.08 -11.78
C TYR A 48 -1.59 12.16 -10.71
N CYS A 49 -0.51 12.34 -9.96
CA CYS A 49 -0.40 13.37 -8.93
C CYS A 49 0.44 14.54 -9.44
N GLU A 50 -0.15 15.73 -9.43
CA GLU A 50 0.50 16.97 -9.89
C GLU A 50 1.26 17.70 -8.77
N ALA A 51 1.37 17.10 -7.57
CA ALA A 51 2.06 17.72 -6.44
C ALA A 51 3.50 18.09 -6.81
N ARG A 52 3.85 19.33 -6.44
CA ARG A 52 5.22 19.85 -6.60
C ARG A 52 6.05 19.38 -5.42
N MET A 53 7.05 18.55 -5.71
CA MET A 53 7.94 17.98 -4.71
C MET A 53 9.23 18.79 -4.64
N PHE A 54 9.74 18.98 -3.41
CA PHE A 54 11.04 19.61 -3.17
C PHE A 54 11.81 18.79 -2.14
N ILE A 55 13.15 18.78 -2.29
CA ILE A 55 14.02 18.12 -1.32
C ILE A 55 14.22 19.01 -0.08
N TYR A 56 14.14 18.41 1.08
CA TYR A 56 14.43 18.99 2.38
C TYR A 56 15.65 18.32 2.99
N ASN A 57 16.45 19.08 3.74
CA ASN A 57 17.71 18.66 4.37
C ASN A 57 18.72 18.03 3.38
N PRO A 58 18.90 18.52 2.15
CA PRO A 58 19.77 17.89 1.18
C PRO A 58 21.25 17.89 1.59
N GLU A 59 21.65 18.71 2.55
CA GLU A 59 23.00 18.74 3.12
C GLU A 59 23.27 17.53 4.06
N HIS A 60 22.21 16.82 4.47
CA HIS A 60 22.27 15.66 5.35
C HIS A 60 21.54 14.46 4.72
N PRO A 61 22.18 13.72 3.81
CA PRO A 61 21.50 12.65 3.05
C PRO A 61 20.80 11.59 3.91
N SER A 62 21.28 11.33 5.12
CA SER A 62 20.65 10.40 6.06
C SER A 62 19.31 10.86 6.62
N SER A 63 18.99 12.14 6.53
CA SER A 63 17.74 12.76 6.98
C SER A 63 17.06 13.58 5.87
N ALA A 64 17.54 13.47 4.63
CA ALA A 64 16.93 14.14 3.49
C ALA A 64 15.62 13.42 3.08
N PHE A 65 14.65 14.18 2.64
CA PHE A 65 13.37 13.65 2.16
C PHE A 65 12.71 14.61 1.17
N PHE A 66 11.84 14.08 0.32
CA PHE A 66 10.99 14.91 -0.54
C PHE A 66 9.65 15.19 0.14
N LYS A 67 9.18 16.43 -0.01
CA LYS A 67 7.90 16.90 0.51
C LYS A 67 7.19 17.75 -0.53
N ALA A 68 5.86 17.64 -0.59
CA ALA A 68 5.06 18.54 -1.40
C ALA A 68 5.06 19.95 -0.78
N SER A 69 5.31 20.98 -1.60
CA SER A 69 5.30 22.36 -1.16
C SER A 69 4.47 23.21 -2.12
N GLY A 70 3.58 23.99 -1.55
CA GLY A 70 2.68 24.86 -2.33
C GLY A 70 1.52 24.14 -3.00
N LYS A 71 0.97 24.76 -4.03
CA LYS A 71 -0.13 24.18 -4.83
C LYS A 71 0.38 23.81 -6.23
N PRO A 72 -0.07 22.69 -6.80
CA PRO A 72 -0.99 21.71 -6.21
C PRO A 72 -0.33 20.86 -5.13
N SER A 73 -1.08 20.53 -4.09
CA SER A 73 -0.71 19.52 -3.08
C SER A 73 -1.07 18.11 -3.57
N HIS A 74 -0.65 17.06 -2.85
CA HIS A 74 -1.15 15.72 -3.11
C HIS A 74 -2.68 15.69 -3.11
N ASN A 75 -3.27 15.01 -4.10
CA ASN A 75 -4.70 14.74 -4.08
C ASN A 75 -5.00 13.60 -3.08
N GLY A 76 -6.25 13.53 -2.60
CA GLY A 76 -6.66 12.56 -1.59
C GLY A 76 -6.58 11.09 -2.03
N SER A 77 -6.42 10.84 -3.34
CA SER A 77 -6.23 9.51 -3.92
C SER A 77 -4.76 9.17 -4.20
N CYS A 78 -3.84 10.04 -3.84
CA CYS A 78 -2.42 9.77 -4.02
C CYS A 78 -1.91 8.82 -2.93
N GLY A 79 -1.63 7.57 -3.27
CA GLY A 79 -1.03 6.57 -2.35
C GLY A 79 0.32 7.01 -1.75
N SER A 80 0.92 8.10 -2.26
CA SER A 80 2.13 8.72 -1.70
C SER A 80 1.91 9.45 -0.38
N ILE A 81 0.67 9.52 0.11
CA ILE A 81 0.30 10.17 1.39
C ILE A 81 0.76 9.35 2.60
N TYR A 82 1.16 8.09 2.40
CA TYR A 82 1.47 7.18 3.51
C TYR A 82 2.95 7.23 3.90
N ASN A 83 3.14 7.34 5.19
CA ASN A 83 4.34 7.62 5.97
C ASN A 83 5.61 6.93 5.50
N HIS A 84 6.74 7.61 5.75
CA HIS A 84 8.10 7.08 5.68
C HIS A 84 8.23 5.65 6.20
N PHE A 85 8.94 4.80 5.46
CA PHE A 85 9.27 3.44 5.87
C PHE A 85 10.67 3.43 6.50
N ASP A 86 10.74 3.15 7.80
CA ASP A 86 12.02 3.07 8.49
C ASP A 86 12.64 1.68 8.32
N ASN A 87 13.58 1.57 7.38
CA ASN A 87 14.34 0.34 7.13
C ASN A 87 15.16 -0.13 8.33
N THR A 88 15.41 0.71 9.33
CA THR A 88 16.24 0.34 10.50
C THR A 88 15.52 -0.62 11.44
N GLU A 89 14.18 -0.60 11.43
CA GLU A 89 13.35 -1.48 12.25
C GLU A 89 13.20 -2.90 11.66
N TYR A 90 13.51 -3.08 10.38
CA TYR A 90 13.22 -4.32 9.65
C TYR A 90 14.50 -4.99 9.15
N ASP A 91 14.49 -6.34 9.14
CA ASP A 91 15.49 -7.16 8.46
C ASP A 91 14.89 -7.76 7.20
N ALA A 92 15.40 -7.33 6.05
CA ALA A 92 14.91 -7.81 4.75
C ALA A 92 15.08 -9.33 4.61
N ASN A 93 16.11 -9.92 5.21
CA ASN A 93 16.34 -11.38 5.13
C ASN A 93 15.26 -12.20 5.86
N LEU A 94 14.50 -11.57 6.77
CA LEU A 94 13.38 -12.21 7.46
C LEU A 94 12.05 -12.08 6.69
N PHE A 95 12.07 -11.47 5.50
CA PHE A 95 10.90 -11.29 4.67
C PHE A 95 10.84 -12.34 3.55
N ASN A 96 9.92 -13.28 3.67
CA ASN A 96 9.53 -14.18 2.58
C ASN A 96 8.11 -13.83 2.14
N PHE A 97 7.99 -13.19 0.99
CA PHE A 97 6.71 -12.63 0.54
C PHE A 97 5.61 -13.67 0.39
N PRO A 98 5.80 -14.80 -0.32
CA PRO A 98 4.78 -15.85 -0.40
C PRO A 98 4.34 -16.40 0.95
N ASP A 99 5.29 -16.66 1.86
CA ASP A 99 4.98 -17.23 3.18
C ASP A 99 4.14 -16.25 4.01
N VAL A 100 4.46 -14.95 3.95
CA VAL A 100 3.67 -13.92 4.65
C VAL A 100 2.25 -13.87 4.10
N LEU A 101 2.04 -13.94 2.78
CA LEU A 101 0.71 -13.93 2.18
C LEU A 101 -0.10 -15.18 2.56
N ILE A 102 0.53 -16.35 2.58
CA ILE A 102 -0.10 -17.59 3.07
C ILE A 102 -0.51 -17.46 4.53
N ASP A 103 0.31 -16.80 5.37
CA ASP A 103 -0.01 -16.57 6.78
C ASP A 103 -1.16 -15.56 6.96
N LEU A 104 -1.30 -14.59 6.05
CA LEU A 104 -2.42 -13.66 6.04
C LEU A 104 -3.74 -14.32 5.63
N GLU A 105 -3.72 -15.40 4.85
CA GLU A 105 -4.89 -16.19 4.51
C GLU A 105 -5.43 -17.04 5.68
N LYS A 106 -4.60 -17.31 6.69
CA LYS A 106 -5.00 -18.13 7.84
C LYS A 106 -5.91 -17.34 8.77
N GLU A 107 -7.01 -17.96 9.18
CA GLU A 107 -7.88 -17.38 10.21
C GLU A 107 -7.09 -17.08 11.51
N PRO A 108 -7.42 -16.00 12.20
CA PRO A 108 -6.80 -15.73 13.50
C PRO A 108 -7.15 -16.85 14.48
N ILE A 109 -6.15 -17.56 14.98
CA ILE A 109 -6.35 -18.54 16.05
C ILE A 109 -6.91 -17.79 17.25
N LYS A 110 -8.19 -18.05 17.59
CA LYS A 110 -8.79 -17.53 18.83
C LYS A 110 -7.98 -18.09 20.00
N LYS A 111 -7.02 -17.31 20.51
CA LYS A 111 -6.31 -17.65 21.73
C LYS A 111 -7.38 -17.72 22.82
N LYS A 112 -7.73 -18.94 23.29
CA LYS A 112 -8.42 -19.11 24.57
C LYS A 112 -7.54 -18.41 25.61
N THR A 113 -8.08 -17.40 26.24
CA THR A 113 -7.44 -16.66 27.33
C THR A 113 -7.25 -17.64 28.49
N CYS A 114 -6.15 -18.39 28.49
CA CYS A 114 -5.66 -19.03 29.70
C CYS A 114 -5.03 -17.90 30.53
N ILE A 115 -5.75 -17.46 31.55
CA ILE A 115 -5.22 -16.62 32.61
C ILE A 115 -4.21 -17.50 33.35
N SER A 116 -2.96 -17.51 32.90
CA SER A 116 -1.83 -18.00 33.67
C SER A 116 -0.88 -16.82 33.85
N GLY A 117 -0.93 -16.24 35.05
CA GLY A 117 0.08 -15.29 35.49
C GLY A 117 1.46 -15.93 35.41
N ARG A 118 2.26 -15.44 34.49
CA ARG A 118 3.71 -15.56 34.48
C ARG A 118 4.26 -14.19 34.16
N THR A 119 4.66 -13.48 35.18
CA THR A 119 5.65 -12.43 35.13
C THR A 119 6.96 -13.08 34.66
N GLY A 120 7.15 -13.15 33.36
CA GLY A 120 8.45 -13.42 32.75
C GLY A 120 9.02 -12.09 32.31
N SER A 121 10.01 -11.58 33.02
CA SER A 121 10.92 -10.56 32.52
C SER A 121 11.72 -11.18 31.36
N GLY A 122 11.12 -11.18 30.16
CA GLY A 122 11.83 -11.46 28.93
C GLY A 122 12.59 -10.19 28.58
N GLU A 123 13.91 -10.24 28.55
CA GLU A 123 14.73 -9.25 27.88
C GLU A 123 14.17 -9.11 26.45
N GLU A 124 13.66 -7.93 26.14
CA GLU A 124 13.37 -7.55 24.76
C GLU A 124 14.70 -7.54 24.02
N THR A 125 15.00 -8.62 23.32
CA THR A 125 16.07 -8.62 22.34
C THR A 125 15.67 -7.62 21.27
N PHE A 126 16.40 -6.50 21.19
CA PHE A 126 16.33 -5.50 20.13
C PHE A 126 16.78 -6.10 18.78
N GLY A 127 16.12 -7.15 18.33
CA GLY A 127 16.32 -7.74 17.01
C GLY A 127 15.41 -7.07 15.99
N LYS A 128 15.92 -6.77 14.81
CA LYS A 128 15.10 -6.33 13.69
C LYS A 128 14.03 -7.38 13.39
N LYS A 129 12.82 -6.92 13.02
CA LYS A 129 11.67 -7.78 12.71
C LYS A 129 11.48 -7.95 11.19
N GLY A 130 10.86 -9.05 10.76
CA GLY A 130 10.38 -9.20 9.38
C GLY A 130 9.05 -8.47 9.19
N LEU A 131 8.74 -8.09 7.94
CA LEU A 131 7.44 -7.56 7.55
C LEU A 131 6.38 -8.68 7.63
N LYS A 132 5.26 -8.45 8.32
CA LYS A 132 4.23 -9.47 8.57
C LYS A 132 2.80 -9.03 8.27
N THR A 133 2.58 -7.75 8.12
CA THR A 133 1.23 -7.19 7.88
C THR A 133 1.15 -6.50 6.54
N ILE A 134 -0.06 -6.45 5.97
CA ILE A 134 -0.29 -5.71 4.72
C ILE A 134 0.20 -4.26 4.84
N LYS A 135 -0.07 -3.60 5.98
CA LYS A 135 0.31 -2.20 6.16
C LYS A 135 1.82 -1.98 6.16
N GLU A 136 2.59 -2.87 6.79
CA GLU A 136 4.05 -2.80 6.79
C GLU A 136 4.61 -3.02 5.38
N ILE A 137 4.13 -4.08 4.69
CA ILE A 137 4.56 -4.40 3.32
C ILE A 137 4.17 -3.26 2.36
N TYR A 138 2.95 -2.73 2.48
CA TYR A 138 2.46 -1.63 1.67
C TYR A 138 3.30 -0.36 1.88
N LYS A 139 3.63 -0.01 3.13
CA LYS A 139 4.54 1.11 3.43
C LYS A 139 5.90 0.92 2.76
N MET A 140 6.51 -0.24 2.93
CA MET A 140 7.78 -0.58 2.27
C MET A 140 7.66 -0.42 0.76
N ALA A 141 6.68 -1.09 0.15
CA ALA A 141 6.51 -1.11 -1.30
C ALA A 141 6.21 0.28 -1.89
N THR A 142 5.42 1.11 -1.20
CA THR A 142 5.14 2.47 -1.68
C THR A 142 6.31 3.43 -1.53
N ASN A 143 7.26 3.16 -0.63
CA ASN A 143 8.49 3.96 -0.45
C ASN A 143 9.67 3.49 -1.29
N THR A 144 9.52 2.37 -2.00
CA THR A 144 10.55 1.82 -2.90
C THR A 144 10.06 1.91 -4.34
N PRO A 145 10.93 2.25 -5.33
CA PRO A 145 10.57 2.27 -6.74
C PRO A 145 10.12 0.88 -7.25
N PRO A 146 9.19 0.81 -8.23
CA PRO A 146 8.63 -0.46 -8.70
C PRO A 146 9.65 -1.46 -9.26
N ASN A 147 10.74 -0.99 -9.83
CA ASN A 147 11.78 -1.84 -10.41
C ASN A 147 12.92 -2.19 -9.45
N ASP A 148 12.94 -1.56 -8.27
CA ASP A 148 13.89 -1.90 -7.20
C ASP A 148 13.45 -3.18 -6.50
N GLU A 149 14.35 -3.76 -5.72
CA GLU A 149 14.13 -5.04 -5.04
C GLU A 149 14.11 -4.89 -3.52
N TYR A 150 13.26 -5.68 -2.89
CA TYR A 150 13.30 -5.93 -1.46
C TYR A 150 13.43 -7.44 -1.21
N ASN A 151 14.55 -7.84 -0.63
CA ASN A 151 14.94 -9.24 -0.47
C ASN A 151 14.87 -10.05 -1.77
N GLY A 152 15.40 -9.50 -2.88
CA GLY A 152 15.49 -10.16 -4.18
C GLY A 152 14.16 -10.24 -4.96
N ILE A 153 13.10 -9.59 -4.48
CA ILE A 153 11.80 -9.52 -5.18
C ILE A 153 11.56 -8.07 -5.60
N LYS A 154 11.26 -7.85 -6.87
CA LYS A 154 10.92 -6.51 -7.37
C LYS A 154 9.64 -5.99 -6.73
N ILE A 155 9.61 -4.72 -6.42
CA ILE A 155 8.44 -4.09 -5.79
C ILE A 155 7.19 -4.24 -6.64
N LYS A 156 7.30 -4.14 -7.96
CA LYS A 156 6.16 -4.37 -8.86
C LYS A 156 5.59 -5.78 -8.78
N ASP A 157 6.40 -6.79 -8.41
CA ASP A 157 5.95 -8.16 -8.21
C ASP A 157 5.35 -8.38 -6.80
N ILE A 158 5.55 -7.42 -5.88
CA ILE A 158 4.92 -7.40 -4.55
C ILE A 158 3.61 -6.63 -4.57
N LEU A 159 3.61 -5.42 -5.15
CA LEU A 159 2.49 -4.47 -5.13
C LEU A 159 2.04 -4.11 -6.55
N ALA A 160 0.83 -4.55 -6.90
CA ALA A 160 0.12 -4.07 -8.06
C ALA A 160 -0.59 -2.75 -7.71
N ASP A 161 -0.11 -1.65 -8.27
CA ASP A 161 -0.65 -0.32 -8.09
C ASP A 161 -0.58 0.50 -9.39
N VAL A 162 -0.90 1.77 -9.32
CA VAL A 162 -0.86 2.67 -10.48
C VAL A 162 0.53 2.83 -11.11
N ARG A 163 1.61 2.62 -10.34
CA ARG A 163 3.00 2.77 -10.82
C ARG A 163 3.47 1.57 -11.64
N SER A 164 2.85 0.40 -11.39
CA SER A 164 3.13 -0.88 -12.05
C SER A 164 2.00 -1.33 -12.98
N TYR A 165 1.01 -0.48 -13.24
CA TYR A 165 -0.21 -0.85 -14.00
C TYR A 165 0.09 -1.49 -15.37
N SER A 166 1.12 -1.02 -16.09
CA SER A 166 1.49 -1.58 -17.40
C SER A 166 1.84 -3.08 -17.37
N GLU A 167 2.22 -3.61 -16.23
CA GLU A 167 2.48 -5.05 -16.05
C GLU A 167 1.19 -5.85 -15.83
N TYR A 168 0.09 -5.16 -15.51
CA TYR A 168 -1.19 -5.77 -15.08
C TYR A 168 -2.38 -5.36 -15.96
N GLU A 169 -2.13 -4.89 -17.18
CA GLU A 169 -3.19 -4.45 -18.10
C GLU A 169 -4.16 -5.57 -18.48
N ASP A 170 -3.66 -6.81 -18.53
CA ASP A 170 -4.44 -8.00 -18.86
C ASP A 170 -5.01 -8.74 -17.65
N GLY A 171 -4.78 -8.23 -16.44
CA GLY A 171 -5.23 -8.83 -15.18
C GLY A 171 -4.08 -9.14 -14.23
N ILE A 172 -4.41 -9.68 -13.08
CA ILE A 172 -3.44 -10.00 -12.02
C ILE A 172 -3.44 -11.51 -11.80
N MET A 173 -2.24 -12.12 -11.75
CA MET A 173 -2.07 -13.54 -11.50
C MET A 173 -0.92 -13.78 -10.50
N GLY A 174 -1.14 -14.67 -9.53
CA GLY A 174 -0.14 -15.02 -8.51
C GLY A 174 -0.33 -14.29 -7.19
N TYR A 175 0.65 -14.38 -6.33
CA TYR A 175 0.62 -13.74 -5.01
C TYR A 175 0.99 -12.25 -5.13
N HIS A 176 0.05 -11.36 -4.80
CA HIS A 176 0.25 -9.91 -4.84
C HIS A 176 -0.49 -9.21 -3.71
N LEU A 177 0.05 -8.06 -3.28
CA LEU A 177 -0.75 -6.99 -2.73
C LEU A 177 -1.32 -6.17 -3.89
N VAL A 178 -2.59 -5.81 -3.82
CA VAL A 178 -3.26 -5.05 -4.87
C VAL A 178 -3.91 -3.81 -4.27
N GLU A 179 -3.51 -2.64 -4.77
CA GLU A 179 -4.09 -1.35 -4.40
C GLU A 179 -5.34 -1.07 -5.22
N CYS A 180 -6.48 -0.91 -4.57
CA CYS A 180 -7.77 -0.75 -5.23
C CYS A 180 -8.71 0.13 -4.40
N ASN A 181 -9.88 0.41 -4.94
CA ASN A 181 -10.97 1.03 -4.18
C ASN A 181 -12.31 0.33 -4.46
N PHE A 182 -13.23 0.49 -3.52
CA PHE A 182 -14.54 -0.12 -3.60
C PHE A 182 -15.34 0.38 -4.82
N PHE A 183 -16.03 -0.55 -5.50
CA PHE A 183 -17.03 -0.24 -6.52
C PHE A 183 -18.43 -0.63 -6.06
N ARG A 184 -18.69 -1.94 -5.87
CA ARG A 184 -19.98 -2.44 -5.39
C ARG A 184 -19.83 -3.82 -4.74
N TYR A 185 -20.89 -4.29 -4.09
CA TYR A 185 -20.96 -5.65 -3.55
C TYR A 185 -22.11 -6.44 -4.19
N GLU A 186 -21.87 -7.73 -4.38
CA GLU A 186 -22.79 -8.71 -4.94
C GLU A 186 -23.21 -9.70 -3.83
N ASN A 187 -24.39 -9.47 -3.23
CA ASN A 187 -24.81 -10.23 -2.06
C ASN A 187 -25.03 -11.72 -2.35
N ASN A 188 -25.60 -12.04 -3.53
CA ASN A 188 -25.92 -13.44 -3.90
C ASN A 188 -24.64 -14.28 -4.08
N GLU A 189 -23.57 -13.66 -4.54
CA GLU A 189 -22.28 -14.31 -4.80
C GLU A 189 -21.32 -14.21 -3.62
N LYS A 190 -21.69 -13.48 -2.57
CA LYS A 190 -20.77 -13.12 -1.47
C LYS A 190 -19.48 -12.52 -2.01
N ALA A 191 -19.61 -11.58 -2.93
CA ALA A 191 -18.49 -10.96 -3.60
C ALA A 191 -18.48 -9.44 -3.43
N ILE A 192 -17.29 -8.85 -3.47
CA ILE A 192 -17.08 -7.41 -3.51
C ILE A 192 -16.30 -7.10 -4.79
N ILE A 193 -16.83 -6.18 -5.58
CA ILE A 193 -16.20 -5.70 -6.80
C ILE A 193 -15.41 -4.44 -6.48
N MET A 194 -14.16 -4.42 -6.93
CA MET A 194 -13.20 -3.34 -6.68
C MET A 194 -12.77 -2.72 -8.00
N ASN A 195 -12.49 -1.42 -7.98
CA ASN A 195 -11.87 -0.72 -9.10
C ASN A 195 -10.35 -0.89 -9.06
N PHE A 196 -9.73 -1.15 -10.20
CA PHE A 196 -8.28 -1.19 -10.36
C PHE A 196 -7.84 -0.44 -11.64
N PRO A 197 -6.69 0.24 -11.58
CA PRO A 197 -5.98 0.64 -10.37
C PRO A 197 -6.77 1.70 -9.58
N PHE A 198 -6.28 2.07 -8.38
CA PHE A 198 -6.86 3.13 -7.55
C PHE A 198 -6.68 4.51 -8.22
N LEU A 199 -7.57 4.82 -9.14
CA LEU A 199 -7.54 6.04 -9.94
C LEU A 199 -8.95 6.61 -10.13
N PRO A 200 -9.06 7.92 -10.47
CA PRO A 200 -10.33 8.50 -10.89
C PRO A 200 -10.99 7.76 -12.06
N ASN A 201 -10.16 7.16 -12.92
CA ASN A 201 -10.59 6.34 -14.07
C ASN A 201 -10.03 4.94 -13.93
N ASN A 202 -10.76 4.06 -13.26
CA ASN A 202 -10.44 2.64 -13.24
C ASN A 202 -10.39 2.07 -14.67
N ARG A 203 -9.54 1.04 -14.85
CA ARG A 203 -9.35 0.38 -16.15
C ARG A 203 -10.16 -0.91 -16.26
N TYR A 204 -10.25 -1.64 -15.16
CA TYR A 204 -11.03 -2.86 -15.06
C TYR A 204 -11.44 -3.13 -13.61
N TYR A 205 -12.21 -4.17 -13.40
CA TYR A 205 -12.65 -4.58 -12.07
C TYR A 205 -11.89 -5.80 -11.56
N LEU A 206 -11.82 -5.89 -10.24
CA LEU A 206 -11.37 -7.08 -9.50
C LEU A 206 -12.54 -7.63 -8.72
N ARG A 207 -12.61 -8.96 -8.57
CA ARG A 207 -13.62 -9.64 -7.76
C ARG A 207 -12.98 -10.27 -6.53
N LEU A 208 -13.50 -9.95 -5.35
CA LEU A 208 -13.15 -10.57 -4.09
C LEU A 208 -14.27 -11.54 -3.72
N VAL A 209 -13.98 -12.84 -3.70
CA VAL A 209 -14.96 -13.88 -3.34
C VAL A 209 -14.70 -14.36 -1.93
N PHE A 210 -15.73 -14.31 -1.07
CA PHE A 210 -15.61 -14.68 0.32
C PHE A 210 -16.04 -16.12 0.56
N GLU A 211 -15.21 -16.89 1.27
CA GLU A 211 -15.52 -18.30 1.56
C GLU A 211 -16.74 -18.46 2.48
N ASN A 212 -16.94 -17.52 3.42
CA ASN A 212 -18.06 -17.59 4.33
C ASN A 212 -18.84 -16.27 4.43
N GLU A 213 -20.12 -16.40 4.79
CA GLU A 213 -21.08 -15.30 4.88
C GLU A 213 -20.74 -14.31 6.00
N GLU A 214 -20.23 -14.78 7.14
CA GLU A 214 -19.90 -13.92 8.29
C GLU A 214 -18.75 -12.98 7.92
N LEU A 215 -17.69 -13.53 7.30
CA LEU A 215 -16.56 -12.74 6.83
C LEU A 215 -16.99 -11.72 5.78
N PHE A 216 -17.85 -12.13 4.82
CA PHE A 216 -18.39 -11.23 3.81
C PHE A 216 -19.14 -10.05 4.44
N ARG A 217 -20.06 -10.32 5.37
CA ARG A 217 -20.85 -9.27 6.04
C ARG A 217 -19.97 -8.31 6.83
N LYS A 218 -18.99 -8.86 7.55
CA LYS A 218 -18.04 -8.06 8.35
C LYS A 218 -17.24 -7.12 7.46
N GLU A 219 -16.61 -7.65 6.39
CA GLU A 219 -15.77 -6.86 5.51
C GLU A 219 -16.58 -5.85 4.69
N ARG A 220 -17.77 -6.23 4.24
CA ARG A 220 -18.71 -5.32 3.59
C ARG A 220 -19.02 -4.10 4.48
N SER A 221 -19.36 -4.31 5.75
CA SER A 221 -19.63 -3.20 6.69
C SER A 221 -18.39 -2.35 6.90
N ARG A 222 -17.24 -2.96 7.11
CA ARG A 222 -15.97 -2.25 7.32
C ARG A 222 -15.58 -1.37 6.14
N ILE A 223 -15.77 -1.87 4.92
CA ILE A 223 -15.48 -1.11 3.69
C ILE A 223 -16.54 0.00 3.51
N TYR A 224 -17.82 -0.29 3.77
CA TYR A 224 -18.88 0.70 3.68
C TYR A 224 -18.66 1.90 4.61
N ASP A 225 -18.20 1.66 5.84
CA ASP A 225 -17.94 2.69 6.84
C ASP A 225 -16.81 3.67 6.44
N THR A 226 -16.00 3.32 5.42
CA THR A 226 -15.00 4.23 4.85
C THR A 226 -15.58 5.28 3.88
N GLY A 227 -16.89 5.25 3.64
CA GLY A 227 -17.57 6.14 2.70
C GLY A 227 -17.21 5.88 1.23
N HIS A 228 -16.80 4.66 0.89
CA HIS A 228 -16.47 4.18 -0.47
C HIS A 228 -15.26 4.87 -1.16
N LYS A 229 -14.58 5.78 -0.49
CA LYS A 229 -13.45 6.56 -1.06
C LYS A 229 -12.09 6.13 -0.52
N GLY A 230 -12.09 5.16 0.40
CA GLY A 230 -10.86 4.69 1.03
C GLY A 230 -9.98 3.90 0.06
N LEU A 231 -8.68 4.09 0.21
CA LEU A 231 -7.68 3.21 -0.39
C LEU A 231 -7.72 1.87 0.33
N ILE A 232 -7.85 0.79 -0.43
CA ILE A 232 -7.90 -0.57 0.10
C ILE A 232 -6.76 -1.37 -0.53
N VAL A 233 -6.06 -2.14 0.30
CA VAL A 233 -5.01 -3.05 -0.16
C VAL A 233 -5.44 -4.47 0.16
N ILE A 234 -5.47 -5.30 -0.86
CA ILE A 234 -5.86 -6.71 -0.79
C ILE A 234 -4.62 -7.58 -0.97
N SER A 235 -4.47 -8.54 -0.08
CA SER A 235 -3.42 -9.55 -0.13
C SER A 235 -4.00 -10.90 -0.50
N GLY A 236 -3.38 -11.62 -1.43
CA GLY A 236 -3.81 -12.98 -1.73
C GLY A 236 -3.27 -13.57 -3.02
N LEU A 237 -3.71 -14.80 -3.28
CA LEU A 237 -3.45 -15.48 -4.54
C LEU A 237 -4.54 -15.06 -5.56
N TRP A 238 -4.12 -14.29 -6.54
CA TRP A 238 -4.97 -13.80 -7.61
C TRP A 238 -5.02 -14.79 -8.78
N GLN A 239 -6.19 -14.89 -9.37
CA GLN A 239 -6.43 -15.67 -10.59
C GLN A 239 -6.89 -14.71 -11.68
N GLN A 240 -6.20 -14.70 -12.80
CA GLN A 240 -6.62 -13.95 -13.97
C GLN A 240 -7.90 -14.55 -14.54
N ILE A 241 -8.86 -13.70 -14.81
CA ILE A 241 -10.13 -14.04 -15.47
C ILE A 241 -10.42 -13.00 -16.55
N ASP A 242 -11.41 -13.22 -17.39
CA ASP A 242 -11.86 -12.26 -18.38
C ASP A 242 -13.38 -12.39 -18.51
N GLU A 243 -14.10 -11.60 -17.73
CA GLU A 243 -15.56 -11.68 -17.62
C GLU A 243 -16.17 -10.31 -17.87
N GLU A 244 -17.06 -10.20 -18.85
CA GLU A 244 -17.81 -8.97 -19.09
C GLU A 244 -18.63 -8.58 -17.86
N TYR A 245 -18.50 -7.34 -17.42
CA TYR A 245 -19.21 -6.84 -16.26
C TYR A 245 -19.60 -5.37 -16.47
N GLU A 246 -20.91 -5.12 -16.61
CA GLU A 246 -21.47 -3.80 -16.91
C GLU A 246 -20.83 -3.16 -18.17
N LYS A 247 -20.08 -2.07 -18.00
CA LYS A 247 -19.40 -1.32 -19.07
C LYS A 247 -17.89 -1.60 -19.12
N SER A 248 -17.42 -2.60 -18.41
CA SER A 248 -16.01 -2.94 -18.29
C SER A 248 -15.85 -4.46 -18.15
N THR A 249 -14.71 -4.92 -17.64
CA THR A 249 -14.38 -6.33 -17.52
C THR A 249 -13.85 -6.60 -16.11
N ILE A 250 -14.18 -7.74 -15.51
CA ILE A 250 -13.48 -8.27 -14.35
C ILE A 250 -12.30 -9.07 -14.88
N LYS A 251 -11.07 -8.63 -14.56
CA LYS A 251 -9.85 -9.26 -15.08
C LYS A 251 -9.08 -10.07 -14.06
N ALA A 252 -9.43 -9.99 -12.78
CA ALA A 252 -8.82 -10.84 -11.76
C ALA A 252 -9.77 -11.12 -10.60
N GLU A 253 -9.58 -12.28 -9.98
CA GLU A 253 -10.34 -12.72 -8.82
C GLU A 253 -9.40 -13.16 -7.69
N CYS A 254 -9.78 -12.85 -6.44
CA CYS A 254 -9.08 -13.30 -5.25
C CYS A 254 -10.06 -13.89 -4.24
N LYS A 255 -9.72 -15.06 -3.68
CA LYS A 255 -10.49 -15.67 -2.59
C LYS A 255 -10.08 -15.09 -1.25
N ILE A 256 -11.06 -14.60 -0.51
CA ILE A 256 -10.87 -14.03 0.83
C ILE A 256 -11.28 -15.05 1.89
N LYS A 257 -10.30 -15.52 2.65
CA LYS A 257 -10.41 -16.53 3.70
C LYS A 257 -10.29 -15.92 5.09
N SER A 258 -9.63 -14.75 5.19
CA SER A 258 -9.33 -14.10 6.46
C SER A 258 -9.45 -12.58 6.35
N GLU A 259 -9.88 -11.94 7.44
CA GLU A 259 -9.89 -10.48 7.56
C GLU A 259 -8.49 -9.84 7.43
N LYS A 260 -7.43 -10.61 7.67
CA LYS A 260 -6.05 -10.15 7.53
C LYS A 260 -5.64 -9.87 6.08
N GLN A 261 -6.41 -10.40 5.10
CA GLN A 261 -6.15 -10.19 3.68
C GLN A 261 -6.59 -8.80 3.19
N ILE A 262 -7.30 -8.03 4.02
CA ILE A 262 -7.84 -6.72 3.62
C ILE A 262 -7.34 -5.65 4.58
N ALA A 263 -6.62 -4.68 4.07
CA ALA A 263 -6.23 -3.48 4.81
C ALA A 263 -6.88 -2.24 4.23
N ILE A 264 -7.59 -1.50 5.08
CA ILE A 264 -8.08 -0.16 4.75
C ILE A 264 -6.98 0.81 5.17
N ILE A 265 -6.51 1.58 4.20
CA ILE A 265 -5.47 2.58 4.39
C ILE A 265 -6.19 3.93 4.51
N LYS A 266 -6.05 4.57 5.66
CA LYS A 266 -6.68 5.87 5.94
C LYS A 266 -5.74 7.01 5.61
#